data_3a4a5221a26a39c5a4917467ccb5b274
#
_entry.id   3a4a5221a26a39c5a4917467ccb5b274
#
_cell.length_a   1.000
_cell.length_b   1.000
_cell.length_c   1.000
_cell.angle_alpha   90.00
_cell.angle_beta   90.00
_cell.angle_gamma   90.00
#
_symmetry.space_group_name_H-M   'P 1'
#
loop_
_entity.id
_entity.type
_entity.pdbx_description
1 polymer ?
#
loop_
_entity_poly.entity_id
_entity_poly.type
_entity_poly.pdbx_seq_one_letter_code
_entity_poly.pdbx_strand_id
1 'polypeptide(L)'
;MRLTAKVLLAGTAAGCAPAQPAAVSPQPSVGTQPAAISRQPSDSLPPDSIRVLVSRLDLERYKATIKGLTQFGDRRQGTARNRAAVDWIEAQLKSYGCTNTERIRYEYTGRQLRLAGDTTTRRRARGPARPNPNPPKGFRGPTGVNTDSLRQPSLELRRINAEPDSPGPREEVFCTKIGTTRPGEMYILGAHMDGHGFGAAANDDGSGTALVMELARVFSAPDVETDVSIRFALWNNEETGLNGARAYIAQRQALQGKEDPPRSGKFPEPRWLAMIQHDMMMFDHGAPGPDGKVSPEQRREADVNIEFAGSSKFAAEAAGLAWFFRRANDRYATDYPAAVGDRMSNTDSGPFQDIIPAISLRENERLRDIGTGWDPQWHQPTDVYETYSDKDFRLGLNAAQTTLAAVAQLAGVRLRK
;
A
#
# COMPACT_ATOMS: atom_id res chain seq x y z
N MET A 1 8.01 -70.27 -19.68
CA MET A 1 9.44 -70.54 -19.38
C MET A 1 9.78 -69.58 -18.24
N ARG A 2 9.70 -70.04 -17.00
CA ARG A 2 10.76 -70.56 -16.11
C ARG A 2 12.02 -69.70 -16.20
N LEU A 3 12.52 -69.03 -15.15
CA LEU A 3 13.05 -69.63 -13.91
C LEU A 3 13.14 -68.62 -12.79
N THR A 4 12.82 -69.09 -11.63
CA THR A 4 13.07 -68.63 -10.26
C THR A 4 14.55 -68.80 -9.84
N ALA A 5 15.05 -68.03 -8.91
CA ALA A 5 16.00 -68.40 -7.88
C ALA A 5 16.01 -67.48 -6.70
N LYS A 6 15.86 -67.96 -5.65
CA LYS A 6 15.83 -68.01 -4.22
C LYS A 6 17.17 -67.60 -3.58
N VAL A 7 17.10 -66.71 -2.58
CA VAL A 7 17.42 -66.86 -1.14
C VAL A 7 18.86 -67.22 -0.75
N LEU A 8 19.46 -66.42 0.12
CA LEU A 8 19.97 -66.90 1.43
C LEU A 8 20.16 -65.73 2.45
N LEU A 9 19.59 -65.95 3.63
CA LEU A 9 19.88 -65.21 4.87
C LEU A 9 21.24 -65.69 5.43
N ALA A 10 21.97 -64.75 6.05
CA ALA A 10 22.85 -65.09 7.16
C ALA A 10 22.89 -63.91 8.14
N GLY A 11 22.38 -64.12 9.33
CA GLY A 11 22.49 -63.22 10.42
C GLY A 11 23.78 -63.50 11.20
N THR A 12 24.37 -62.46 11.78
CA THR A 12 25.22 -62.60 12.99
C THR A 12 25.00 -61.36 13.88
N ALA A 13 24.92 -61.67 15.14
CA ALA A 13 24.62 -60.75 16.22
C ALA A 13 25.89 -60.09 16.78
N ALA A 14 25.65 -59.05 17.54
CA ALA A 14 26.34 -58.56 18.75
C ALA A 14 27.47 -57.57 18.58
N GLY A 15 27.32 -56.45 19.33
CA GLY A 15 28.41 -55.57 19.74
C GLY A 15 27.91 -54.17 20.13
N CYS A 16 27.39 -54.02 21.37
CA CYS A 16 27.23 -52.74 21.97
C CYS A 16 28.62 -52.15 22.31
N ALA A 17 28.90 -50.95 21.79
CA ALA A 17 29.96 -50.07 22.29
C ALA A 17 29.38 -48.67 22.58
N PRO A 18 29.85 -48.00 23.62
CA PRO A 18 29.23 -46.74 24.08
C PRO A 18 29.54 -45.57 23.18
N ALA A 19 28.51 -44.70 22.95
CA ALA A 19 28.63 -43.48 22.19
C ALA A 19 29.57 -42.47 22.86
N GLN A 20 30.57 -42.00 22.15
CA GLN A 20 31.32 -40.82 22.48
C GLN A 20 30.52 -39.55 22.21
N PRO A 21 30.67 -38.48 23.01
CA PRO A 21 29.97 -37.22 22.76
C PRO A 21 30.47 -36.54 21.45
N ALA A 22 29.55 -36.17 20.59
CA ALA A 22 29.84 -35.44 19.38
C ALA A 22 30.51 -34.09 19.68
N ALA A 23 31.61 -33.83 18.98
CA ALA A 23 32.31 -32.56 18.99
C ALA A 23 31.38 -31.42 18.52
N VAL A 24 31.27 -30.37 19.32
CA VAL A 24 30.59 -29.12 19.01
C VAL A 24 31.35 -28.44 17.89
N SER A 25 30.75 -28.35 16.72
CA SER A 25 31.26 -27.53 15.62
C SER A 25 31.22 -26.05 16.02
N PRO A 26 32.26 -25.25 15.72
CA PRO A 26 32.24 -23.83 16.03
C PRO A 26 31.14 -23.13 15.19
N GLN A 27 30.29 -22.36 15.86
CA GLN A 27 29.37 -21.46 15.23
C GLN A 27 30.13 -20.48 14.31
N PRO A 28 29.59 -20.19 13.13
CA PRO A 28 30.19 -19.14 12.30
C PRO A 28 30.06 -17.79 13.03
N SER A 29 31.17 -17.08 13.10
CA SER A 29 31.29 -15.72 13.62
C SER A 29 30.19 -14.84 13.04
N VAL A 30 29.46 -14.18 13.91
CA VAL A 30 28.46 -13.15 13.60
C VAL A 30 29.15 -12.09 12.72
N GLY A 31 28.83 -12.14 11.43
CA GLY A 31 29.21 -11.09 10.50
C GLY A 31 28.61 -9.77 11.00
N THR A 32 29.41 -8.73 10.97
CA THR A 32 29.04 -7.34 11.23
C THR A 32 27.66 -7.06 10.60
N GLN A 33 26.68 -6.77 11.43
CA GLN A 33 25.39 -6.27 11.00
C GLN A 33 25.63 -5.09 10.07
N PRO A 34 24.98 -5.04 8.87
CA PRO A 34 24.94 -3.81 8.10
C PRO A 34 24.34 -2.75 9.02
N ALA A 35 24.87 -1.53 8.92
CA ALA A 35 24.41 -0.39 9.70
C ALA A 35 22.88 -0.25 9.47
N ALA A 36 22.13 -0.98 10.27
CA ALA A 36 20.70 -0.83 10.40
C ALA A 36 20.44 0.66 10.56
N ILE A 37 19.29 1.12 10.07
CA ILE A 37 18.70 2.40 10.44
C ILE A 37 18.82 2.52 11.96
N SER A 38 20.02 2.82 12.45
CA SER A 38 20.35 2.93 13.85
C SER A 38 20.06 4.36 14.28
N ARG A 39 18.76 4.68 14.30
CA ARG A 39 18.27 5.63 15.28
C ARG A 39 17.15 4.93 16.00
N GLN A 40 17.46 4.50 17.22
CA GLN A 40 16.42 4.28 18.21
C GLN A 40 15.52 5.51 18.17
N PRO A 41 14.17 5.33 18.21
CA PRO A 41 13.27 6.45 18.42
C PRO A 41 13.84 7.26 19.57
N SER A 42 14.05 8.55 19.37
CA SER A 42 14.55 9.38 20.46
C SER A 42 13.61 9.17 21.65
N ASP A 43 14.14 8.77 22.79
CA ASP A 43 13.40 8.60 24.07
C ASP A 43 12.72 9.90 24.54
N SER A 44 12.70 10.95 23.71
CA SER A 44 12.22 12.29 24.01
C SER A 44 10.74 12.55 23.71
N LEU A 45 10.02 11.60 23.08
CA LEU A 45 8.56 11.75 22.92
C LEU A 45 7.86 11.03 24.06
N PRO A 46 7.04 11.74 24.87
CA PRO A 46 6.18 11.06 25.82
C PRO A 46 5.34 10.03 25.04
N PRO A 47 5.18 8.79 25.55
CA PRO A 47 4.38 7.75 24.88
C PRO A 47 2.98 8.21 24.46
N ASP A 48 2.47 9.24 25.12
CA ASP A 48 1.14 9.81 24.91
C ASP A 48 1.01 10.68 23.65
N SER A 49 2.08 11.32 23.15
CA SER A 49 1.98 12.22 21.98
C SER A 49 1.50 11.48 20.73
N ILE A 50 1.97 10.25 20.51
CA ILE A 50 1.54 9.44 19.37
C ILE A 50 0.08 9.00 19.56
N ARG A 51 -0.27 8.58 20.76
CA ARG A 51 -1.66 8.20 21.08
C ARG A 51 -2.61 9.37 20.91
N VAL A 52 -2.20 10.58 21.32
CA VAL A 52 -2.98 11.82 21.07
C VAL A 52 -3.17 12.05 19.57
N LEU A 53 -2.12 11.87 18.76
CA LEU A 53 -2.27 12.02 17.30
C LEU A 53 -3.18 10.95 16.70
N VAL A 54 -3.01 9.70 17.08
CA VAL A 54 -3.85 8.59 16.59
C VAL A 54 -5.33 8.83 16.94
N SER A 55 -5.62 9.38 18.12
CA SER A 55 -7.00 9.71 18.51
C SER A 55 -7.63 10.86 17.72
N ARG A 56 -6.86 11.60 16.92
CA ARG A 56 -7.37 12.66 16.00
C ARG A 56 -7.90 12.11 14.69
N LEU A 57 -7.59 10.86 14.36
CA LEU A 57 -8.19 10.17 13.20
C LEU A 57 -9.68 9.94 13.48
N ASP A 58 -10.50 10.26 12.49
CA ASP A 58 -11.95 10.27 12.65
C ASP A 58 -12.62 9.37 11.60
N LEU A 59 -13.36 8.36 12.07
CA LEU A 59 -14.03 7.39 11.21
C LEU A 59 -15.06 8.06 10.29
N GLU A 60 -15.84 9.00 10.81
CA GLU A 60 -16.90 9.64 10.02
C GLU A 60 -16.31 10.58 8.96
N ARG A 61 -15.17 11.24 9.24
CA ARG A 61 -14.43 12.01 8.23
C ARG A 61 -13.84 11.11 7.15
N TYR A 62 -13.25 9.99 7.54
CA TYR A 62 -12.75 8.99 6.61
C TYR A 62 -13.85 8.50 5.67
N LYS A 63 -15.00 8.10 6.22
CA LYS A 63 -16.20 7.70 5.49
C LYS A 63 -16.72 8.83 4.58
N ALA A 64 -16.79 10.05 5.09
CA ALA A 64 -17.25 11.22 4.33
C ALA A 64 -16.33 11.53 3.14
N THR A 65 -15.01 11.35 3.30
CA THR A 65 -14.05 11.54 2.23
C THR A 65 -14.24 10.49 1.13
N ILE A 66 -14.39 9.21 1.48
CA ILE A 66 -14.72 8.14 0.52
C ILE A 66 -16.02 8.47 -0.21
N LYS A 67 -17.08 8.82 0.54
CA LYS A 67 -18.36 9.22 -0.06
C LYS A 67 -18.21 10.43 -1.00
N GLY A 68 -17.39 11.40 -0.62
CA GLY A 68 -17.08 12.55 -1.47
C GLY A 68 -16.37 12.16 -2.77
N LEU A 69 -15.47 11.19 -2.75
CA LEU A 69 -14.80 10.68 -3.94
C LEU A 69 -15.76 9.95 -4.90
N THR A 70 -16.74 9.21 -4.36
CA THR A 70 -17.68 8.44 -5.20
C THR A 70 -18.58 9.30 -6.07
N GLN A 71 -18.74 10.61 -5.78
CA GLN A 71 -19.52 11.53 -6.64
C GLN A 71 -18.95 11.66 -8.05
N PHE A 72 -17.68 11.32 -8.27
CA PHE A 72 -17.02 11.36 -9.57
C PHE A 72 -17.05 10.00 -10.29
N GLY A 73 -17.89 9.06 -9.86
CA GLY A 73 -17.91 7.69 -10.37
C GLY A 73 -16.59 6.96 -10.11
N ASP A 74 -16.16 6.12 -11.03
CA ASP A 74 -14.90 5.37 -10.92
C ASP A 74 -13.64 6.24 -11.13
N ARG A 75 -13.78 7.52 -11.33
CA ARG A 75 -12.67 8.48 -11.51
C ARG A 75 -11.66 8.07 -12.59
N ARG A 76 -12.13 7.36 -13.60
CA ARG A 76 -11.30 6.83 -14.68
C ARG A 76 -10.37 7.89 -15.24
N GLN A 77 -9.08 7.58 -15.31
CA GLN A 77 -8.07 8.48 -15.86
C GLN A 77 -8.43 8.96 -17.28
N GLY A 78 -8.07 10.20 -17.62
CA GLY A 78 -8.34 10.76 -18.96
C GLY A 78 -9.74 11.31 -19.19
N THR A 79 -10.58 11.33 -18.17
CA THR A 79 -11.93 11.90 -18.20
C THR A 79 -11.99 13.27 -17.53
N ALA A 80 -13.04 14.05 -17.82
CA ALA A 80 -13.27 15.33 -17.15
C ALA A 80 -13.57 15.12 -15.64
N ARG A 81 -14.30 14.07 -15.31
CA ARG A 81 -14.61 13.73 -13.92
C ARG A 81 -13.36 13.34 -13.09
N ASN A 82 -12.36 12.71 -13.74
CA ASN A 82 -11.07 12.47 -13.09
C ASN A 82 -10.35 13.79 -12.77
N ARG A 83 -10.31 14.73 -13.71
CA ARG A 83 -9.74 16.08 -13.47
C ARG A 83 -10.49 16.81 -12.35
N ALA A 84 -11.83 16.74 -12.35
CA ALA A 84 -12.64 17.32 -11.28
C ALA A 84 -12.35 16.67 -9.91
N ALA A 85 -12.06 15.37 -9.87
CA ALA A 85 -11.64 14.68 -8.64
C ALA A 85 -10.26 15.17 -8.16
N VAL A 86 -9.29 15.40 -9.07
CA VAL A 86 -7.99 16.01 -8.71
C VAL A 86 -8.19 17.40 -8.11
N ASP A 87 -9.04 18.24 -8.73
CA ASP A 87 -9.36 19.58 -8.23
C ASP A 87 -10.00 19.51 -6.84
N TRP A 88 -10.94 18.59 -6.63
CA TRP A 88 -11.60 18.39 -5.35
C TRP A 88 -10.62 17.93 -4.27
N ILE A 89 -9.76 16.96 -4.56
CA ILE A 89 -8.73 16.46 -3.63
C ILE A 89 -7.80 17.61 -3.23
N GLU A 90 -7.30 18.39 -4.18
CA GLU A 90 -6.43 19.53 -3.89
C GLU A 90 -7.12 20.55 -2.97
N ALA A 91 -8.38 20.87 -3.23
CA ALA A 91 -9.17 21.77 -2.40
C ALA A 91 -9.33 21.23 -0.97
N GLN A 92 -9.58 19.92 -0.81
CA GLN A 92 -9.66 19.29 0.51
C GLN A 92 -8.32 19.37 1.25
N LEU A 93 -7.21 19.02 0.61
CA LEU A 93 -5.87 19.11 1.21
C LEU A 93 -5.57 20.51 1.71
N LYS A 94 -5.88 21.54 0.91
CA LYS A 94 -5.74 22.95 1.31
C LYS A 94 -6.62 23.28 2.52
N SER A 95 -7.85 22.80 2.56
CA SER A 95 -8.78 23.01 3.68
C SER A 95 -8.30 22.39 4.99
N TYR A 96 -7.51 21.31 4.90
CA TYR A 96 -6.87 20.65 6.05
C TYR A 96 -5.61 21.36 6.55
N GLY A 97 -5.21 22.46 5.91
CA GLY A 97 -3.99 23.18 6.24
C GLY A 97 -2.73 22.66 5.53
N CYS A 98 -2.86 21.66 4.66
CA CYS A 98 -1.78 21.21 3.78
C CYS A 98 -1.74 22.08 2.52
N THR A 99 -1.28 23.33 2.69
CA THR A 99 -1.37 24.39 1.66
C THR A 99 -0.23 24.35 0.65
N ASN A 100 0.84 23.58 0.91
CA ASN A 100 1.96 23.40 0.00
C ASN A 100 1.62 22.28 -1.01
N THR A 101 0.63 22.56 -1.87
CA THR A 101 0.17 21.61 -2.90
C THR A 101 0.91 21.85 -4.21
N GLU A 102 1.22 20.78 -4.91
CA GLU A 102 1.78 20.78 -6.25
C GLU A 102 1.09 19.72 -7.11
N ARG A 103 1.14 19.91 -8.44
CA ARG A 103 0.67 18.91 -9.41
C ARG A 103 1.81 18.43 -10.28
N ILE A 104 1.85 17.13 -10.52
CA ILE A 104 2.64 16.51 -11.57
C ILE A 104 1.77 16.41 -12.81
N ARG A 105 2.28 16.93 -13.93
CA ARG A 105 1.63 16.84 -15.25
C ARG A 105 2.49 15.99 -16.16
N TYR A 106 1.86 15.08 -16.88
CA TYR A 106 2.54 14.20 -17.82
C TYR A 106 1.62 13.79 -18.97
N GLU A 107 2.22 13.44 -20.11
CA GLU A 107 1.47 12.93 -21.27
C GLU A 107 1.27 11.43 -21.18
N TYR A 108 0.06 10.99 -21.43
CA TYR A 108 -0.28 9.58 -21.52
C TYR A 108 -0.79 9.21 -22.91
N THR A 109 -0.08 8.31 -23.59
CA THR A 109 -0.36 7.90 -24.98
C THR A 109 -1.04 6.54 -25.08
N GLY A 110 -1.64 6.03 -24.00
CA GLY A 110 -2.21 4.70 -23.94
C GLY A 110 -1.19 3.59 -23.69
N ARG A 111 0.06 3.93 -23.35
CA ARG A 111 1.13 2.97 -23.03
C ARG A 111 1.75 3.31 -21.69
N GLN A 112 2.05 2.27 -20.94
CA GLN A 112 2.76 2.42 -19.66
C GLN A 112 4.06 3.22 -19.84
N LEU A 113 4.27 4.21 -18.98
CA LEU A 113 5.52 4.94 -18.89
C LEU A 113 6.65 4.01 -18.44
N ARG A 114 7.84 4.18 -19.03
CA ARG A 114 9.01 3.36 -18.70
C ARG A 114 10.04 4.19 -17.99
N LEU A 115 10.52 3.69 -16.87
CA LEU A 115 11.66 4.24 -16.15
C LEU A 115 12.92 3.47 -16.51
N ALA A 116 14.06 4.16 -16.57
CA ALA A 116 15.35 3.51 -16.75
C ALA A 116 15.64 2.62 -15.52
N GLY A 117 15.89 1.34 -15.76
CA GLY A 117 16.19 0.39 -14.69
C GLY A 117 14.97 -0.19 -13.96
N ASP A 118 13.75 0.15 -14.37
CA ASP A 118 12.52 -0.39 -13.79
C ASP A 118 12.39 -1.90 -14.04
N THR A 119 12.37 -2.68 -12.97
CA THR A 119 12.24 -4.13 -13.00
C THR A 119 10.79 -4.60 -13.02
N THR A 120 9.85 -3.73 -12.64
CA THR A 120 8.41 -4.06 -12.58
C THR A 120 7.81 -4.32 -13.96
N THR A 121 8.41 -3.78 -15.03
CA THR A 121 7.97 -3.98 -16.42
C THR A 121 8.51 -5.24 -17.08
N ARG A 122 9.40 -5.98 -16.44
CA ARG A 122 9.86 -7.27 -16.97
C ARG A 122 8.75 -8.30 -16.86
N ARG A 123 7.79 -8.24 -17.77
CA ARG A 123 6.98 -9.41 -18.10
C ARG A 123 7.96 -10.49 -18.54
N ARG A 124 8.29 -11.43 -17.65
CA ARG A 124 8.78 -12.72 -18.10
C ARG A 124 7.74 -13.22 -19.10
N ALA A 125 8.17 -13.49 -20.35
CA ALA A 125 7.34 -14.23 -21.27
C ALA A 125 6.83 -15.46 -20.50
N ARG A 126 5.56 -15.45 -20.11
CA ARG A 126 4.96 -16.60 -19.44
C ARG A 126 4.95 -17.70 -20.51
N GLY A 127 5.80 -18.69 -20.33
CA GLY A 127 5.58 -19.98 -20.96
C GLY A 127 4.16 -20.46 -20.63
N PRO A 128 3.63 -21.42 -21.36
CA PRO A 128 2.28 -21.95 -21.13
C PRO A 128 2.12 -22.23 -19.64
N ALA A 129 1.06 -21.68 -19.04
CA ALA A 129 0.79 -21.76 -17.62
C ALA A 129 0.75 -23.26 -17.23
N ARG A 130 1.73 -23.71 -16.44
CA ARG A 130 1.66 -25.03 -15.84
C ARG A 130 0.48 -25.04 -14.87
N PRO A 131 -0.37 -26.08 -14.88
CA PRO A 131 -1.43 -26.22 -13.89
C PRO A 131 -0.82 -26.08 -12.48
N ASN A 132 -1.39 -25.20 -11.67
CA ASN A 132 -0.95 -25.06 -10.28
C ASN A 132 -1.36 -26.33 -9.53
N PRO A 133 -0.42 -27.14 -9.00
CA PRO A 133 -0.75 -28.36 -8.29
C PRO A 133 -1.52 -28.11 -6.98
N ASN A 134 -1.45 -26.88 -6.46
CA ASN A 134 -2.20 -26.43 -5.29
C ASN A 134 -2.98 -25.16 -5.66
N PRO A 135 -4.19 -25.28 -6.25
CA PRO A 135 -5.02 -24.11 -6.48
C PRO A 135 -5.36 -23.46 -5.14
N PRO A 136 -5.54 -22.13 -5.11
CA PRO A 136 -5.97 -21.43 -3.89
C PRO A 136 -7.26 -22.05 -3.36
N LYS A 137 -7.33 -22.21 -2.06
CA LYS A 137 -8.55 -22.62 -1.37
C LYS A 137 -9.42 -21.39 -1.14
N GLY A 138 -10.71 -21.50 -1.45
CA GLY A 138 -11.71 -20.48 -1.17
C GLY A 138 -12.21 -19.71 -2.40
N PHE A 139 -13.15 -18.79 -2.16
CA PHE A 139 -13.76 -17.98 -3.20
C PHE A 139 -12.77 -16.94 -3.73
N ARG A 140 -12.63 -16.90 -5.06
CA ARG A 140 -12.00 -15.79 -5.77
C ARG A 140 -13.09 -15.03 -6.51
N GLY A 141 -13.22 -13.77 -6.22
CA GLY A 141 -14.03 -12.88 -7.02
C GLY A 141 -13.55 -12.82 -8.47
N PRO A 142 -14.29 -12.15 -9.35
CA PRO A 142 -13.86 -11.89 -10.72
C PRO A 142 -12.48 -11.21 -10.68
N THR A 143 -11.52 -11.75 -11.42
CA THR A 143 -10.14 -11.23 -11.44
C THR A 143 -9.89 -10.27 -12.59
N GLY A 144 -10.93 -9.77 -13.23
CA GLY A 144 -10.84 -8.89 -14.38
C GLY A 144 -11.66 -7.62 -14.20
N VAL A 145 -11.26 -6.58 -14.93
CA VAL A 145 -12.02 -5.33 -15.01
C VAL A 145 -13.36 -5.59 -15.68
N ASN A 146 -14.45 -5.20 -15.03
CA ASN A 146 -15.74 -5.19 -15.68
C ASN A 146 -15.77 -4.13 -16.80
N THR A 147 -16.10 -4.54 -18.00
CA THR A 147 -16.21 -3.66 -19.18
C THR A 147 -17.65 -3.48 -19.65
N ASP A 148 -18.61 -4.13 -19.01
CA ASP A 148 -20.03 -4.05 -19.34
C ASP A 148 -20.73 -3.04 -18.42
N SER A 149 -21.07 -1.87 -18.99
CA SER A 149 -21.78 -0.83 -18.27
C SER A 149 -23.19 -1.25 -17.82
N LEU A 150 -23.82 -2.22 -18.51
CA LEU A 150 -25.15 -2.69 -18.17
C LEU A 150 -25.19 -3.48 -16.86
N ARG A 151 -24.06 -3.98 -16.42
CA ARG A 151 -23.93 -4.63 -15.09
C ARG A 151 -24.01 -3.64 -13.93
N GLN A 152 -23.82 -2.33 -14.16
CA GLN A 152 -24.06 -1.31 -13.14
C GLN A 152 -25.56 -1.03 -13.02
N PRO A 153 -26.21 -1.34 -11.87
CA PRO A 153 -27.64 -1.15 -11.72
C PRO A 153 -28.04 0.33 -11.60
N SER A 154 -27.18 1.18 -11.04
CA SER A 154 -27.44 2.61 -10.92
C SER A 154 -27.35 3.30 -12.28
N LEU A 155 -28.47 3.88 -12.72
CA LEU A 155 -28.51 4.67 -13.96
C LEU A 155 -27.61 5.91 -13.88
N GLU A 156 -27.48 6.50 -12.70
CA GLU A 156 -26.63 7.65 -12.45
C GLU A 156 -25.15 7.29 -12.64
N LEU A 157 -24.66 6.26 -11.93
CA LEU A 157 -23.28 5.78 -12.09
C LEU A 157 -23.00 5.31 -13.51
N ARG A 158 -23.95 4.64 -14.15
CA ARG A 158 -23.83 4.23 -15.55
C ARG A 158 -23.62 5.42 -16.47
N ARG A 159 -24.36 6.52 -16.25
CA ARG A 159 -24.25 7.76 -17.03
C ARG A 159 -22.91 8.46 -16.76
N ILE A 160 -22.51 8.59 -15.50
CA ILE A 160 -21.24 9.22 -15.11
C ILE A 160 -20.07 8.44 -15.72
N ASN A 161 -20.07 7.12 -15.58
CA ASN A 161 -18.98 6.25 -16.04
C ASN A 161 -18.98 5.99 -17.57
N ALA A 162 -19.99 6.48 -18.29
CA ALA A 162 -20.04 6.37 -19.75
C ALA A 162 -19.09 7.35 -20.46
N GLU A 163 -18.54 8.35 -19.75
CA GLU A 163 -17.54 9.26 -20.33
C GLU A 163 -16.30 8.47 -20.77
N PRO A 164 -15.92 8.52 -22.06
CA PRO A 164 -14.76 7.82 -22.56
C PRO A 164 -13.47 8.49 -22.08
N ASP A 165 -12.45 7.69 -21.81
CA ASP A 165 -11.11 8.20 -21.62
C ASP A 165 -10.51 8.64 -22.98
N SER A 166 -9.64 9.64 -22.93
CA SER A 166 -8.97 10.20 -24.10
C SER A 166 -7.45 10.22 -23.88
N PRO A 167 -6.61 10.01 -24.91
CA PRO A 167 -5.18 10.31 -24.83
C PRO A 167 -4.93 11.77 -24.46
N GLY A 168 -3.75 12.06 -23.92
CA GLY A 168 -3.32 13.43 -23.62
C GLY A 168 -2.84 13.62 -22.19
N PRO A 169 -2.86 14.85 -21.67
CA PRO A 169 -2.28 15.17 -20.37
C PRO A 169 -3.05 14.52 -19.23
N ARG A 170 -2.28 14.10 -18.23
CA ARG A 170 -2.74 13.63 -16.90
C ARG A 170 -2.16 14.52 -15.84
N GLU A 171 -2.87 14.61 -14.75
CA GLU A 171 -2.43 15.33 -13.55
C GLU A 171 -2.63 14.45 -12.33
N GLU A 172 -1.76 14.59 -11.38
CA GLU A 172 -1.89 14.08 -10.03
C GLU A 172 -1.50 15.17 -9.05
N VAL A 173 -1.90 15.04 -7.79
CA VAL A 173 -1.69 16.07 -6.79
C VAL A 173 -1.04 15.49 -5.54
N PHE A 174 -0.14 16.27 -4.96
CA PHE A 174 0.39 16.01 -3.63
C PHE A 174 0.45 17.31 -2.82
N CYS A 175 0.55 17.17 -1.50
CA CYS A 175 0.97 18.26 -0.63
C CYS A 175 2.10 17.78 0.28
N THR A 176 2.89 18.72 0.81
CA THR A 176 4.06 18.41 1.63
C THR A 176 4.02 19.17 2.95
N LYS A 177 3.99 18.44 4.06
CA LYS A 177 4.32 18.98 5.38
C LYS A 177 5.83 19.14 5.46
N ILE A 178 6.31 20.35 5.58
CA ILE A 178 7.74 20.64 5.66
C ILE A 178 8.26 20.34 7.07
N GLY A 179 9.33 19.57 7.15
CA GLY A 179 10.04 19.30 8.40
C GLY A 179 10.75 20.52 8.96
N THR A 180 10.86 20.59 10.27
CA THR A 180 11.46 21.77 10.95
C THR A 180 12.97 21.64 11.16
N THR A 181 13.48 20.41 11.32
CA THR A 181 14.91 20.15 11.63
C THR A 181 15.68 19.67 10.41
N ARG A 182 15.07 18.83 9.60
CA ARG A 182 15.65 18.22 8.41
C ARG A 182 14.69 18.31 7.23
N PRO A 183 14.36 19.53 6.75
CA PRO A 183 13.37 19.73 5.68
C PRO A 183 13.78 19.09 4.35
N GLY A 184 15.07 18.86 4.15
CA GLY A 184 15.64 18.20 2.97
C GLY A 184 15.52 16.66 2.96
N GLU A 185 14.84 16.04 3.93
CA GLU A 185 14.55 14.61 4.00
C GLU A 185 13.03 14.37 4.08
N MET A 186 12.53 13.28 3.48
CA MET A 186 11.09 13.11 3.32
C MET A 186 10.64 11.65 3.31
N TYR A 187 9.52 11.37 3.97
CA TYR A 187 8.70 10.18 3.75
C TYR A 187 7.58 10.49 2.76
N ILE A 188 7.27 9.54 1.88
CA ILE A 188 6.17 9.64 0.92
C ILE A 188 5.06 8.68 1.36
N LEU A 189 3.86 9.21 1.57
CA LEU A 189 2.63 8.46 1.84
C LEU A 189 1.74 8.58 0.62
N GLY A 190 1.43 7.46 -0.03
CA GLY A 190 0.71 7.45 -1.29
C GLY A 190 -0.53 6.57 -1.28
N ALA A 191 -1.44 6.90 -2.21
CA ALA A 191 -2.59 6.12 -2.64
C ALA A 191 -2.93 6.52 -4.07
N HIS A 192 -3.64 5.68 -4.84
CA HIS A 192 -4.09 6.13 -6.15
C HIS A 192 -5.54 6.62 -6.12
N MET A 193 -5.83 7.62 -6.93
CA MET A 193 -7.13 8.26 -6.94
C MET A 193 -8.03 7.83 -8.07
N ASP A 194 -7.47 7.24 -9.12
CA ASP A 194 -8.23 6.72 -10.25
C ASP A 194 -8.75 5.31 -9.97
N GLY A 195 -9.68 4.85 -10.76
CA GLY A 195 -10.26 3.53 -10.71
C GLY A 195 -10.98 3.21 -12.00
N HIS A 196 -11.58 2.03 -12.09
CA HIS A 196 -12.35 1.58 -13.25
C HIS A 196 -13.37 0.49 -12.89
N GLY A 197 -14.07 -0.10 -13.88
CA GLY A 197 -14.99 -1.21 -13.64
C GLY A 197 -16.47 -0.83 -13.56
N PHE A 198 -16.81 0.43 -13.80
CA PHE A 198 -18.18 0.97 -13.75
C PHE A 198 -18.81 1.01 -12.34
N GLY A 199 -18.01 0.83 -11.27
CA GLY A 199 -18.39 1.14 -9.91
C GLY A 199 -18.22 2.63 -9.58
N ALA A 200 -17.97 2.91 -8.32
CA ALA A 200 -17.56 4.22 -7.83
C ALA A 200 -16.12 4.21 -7.27
N ALA A 201 -15.41 3.09 -7.44
CA ALA A 201 -14.05 2.89 -6.94
C ALA A 201 -13.93 3.29 -5.44
N ALA A 202 -14.88 2.81 -4.64
CA ALA A 202 -14.96 3.19 -3.23
C ALA A 202 -13.85 2.56 -2.40
N ASN A 203 -13.51 1.30 -2.68
CA ASN A 203 -12.39 0.59 -2.08
C ASN A 203 -11.14 0.71 -2.94
N ASP A 204 -11.22 0.47 -4.24
CA ASP A 204 -10.09 0.50 -5.17
C ASP A 204 -10.05 1.82 -6.00
N ASP A 205 -9.30 2.87 -5.62
CA ASP A 205 -8.63 3.05 -4.34
C ASP A 205 -9.11 4.34 -3.63
N GLY A 206 -10.44 4.48 -3.54
CA GLY A 206 -11.05 5.56 -2.73
C GLY A 206 -10.70 5.43 -1.27
N SER A 207 -10.52 4.18 -0.78
CA SER A 207 -10.17 3.91 0.61
C SER A 207 -8.76 4.37 0.95
N GLY A 208 -7.76 4.02 0.17
CA GLY A 208 -6.38 4.48 0.37
C GLY A 208 -6.26 5.99 0.15
N THR A 209 -6.91 6.54 -0.90
CA THR A 209 -6.96 7.99 -1.12
C THR A 209 -7.50 8.73 0.09
N ALA A 210 -8.64 8.32 0.66
CA ALA A 210 -9.22 8.94 1.84
C ALA A 210 -8.32 8.78 3.08
N LEU A 211 -7.65 7.63 3.22
CA LEU A 211 -6.69 7.38 4.29
C LEU A 211 -5.53 8.39 4.23
N VAL A 212 -4.90 8.56 3.07
CA VAL A 212 -3.78 9.50 2.90
C VAL A 212 -4.24 10.95 3.14
N MET A 213 -5.45 11.31 2.71
CA MET A 213 -6.02 12.63 2.97
C MET A 213 -6.29 12.85 4.47
N GLU A 214 -6.74 11.85 5.20
CA GLU A 214 -6.96 11.92 6.66
C GLU A 214 -5.61 12.04 7.41
N LEU A 215 -4.57 11.34 6.97
CA LEU A 215 -3.21 11.53 7.47
C LEU A 215 -2.73 12.96 7.22
N ALA A 216 -2.93 13.50 6.01
CA ALA A 216 -2.58 14.88 5.68
C ALA A 216 -3.26 15.88 6.62
N ARG A 217 -4.54 15.65 6.94
CA ARG A 217 -5.28 16.50 7.88
C ARG A 217 -4.66 16.50 9.28
N VAL A 218 -4.36 15.32 9.81
CA VAL A 218 -3.81 15.21 11.18
C VAL A 218 -2.40 15.79 11.26
N PHE A 219 -1.53 15.45 10.31
CA PHE A 219 -0.15 15.96 10.30
C PHE A 219 -0.06 17.44 10.00
N SER A 220 -1.03 18.03 9.27
CA SER A 220 -1.04 19.46 8.93
C SER A 220 -1.67 20.32 10.01
N ALA A 221 -2.15 19.75 11.10
CA ALA A 221 -2.66 20.55 12.22
C ALA A 221 -1.58 21.51 12.73
N PRO A 222 -1.97 22.75 13.12
CA PRO A 222 -1.01 23.82 13.45
C PRO A 222 -0.08 23.51 14.62
N ASP A 223 -0.52 22.66 15.54
CA ASP A 223 0.23 22.23 16.71
C ASP A 223 1.15 21.02 16.43
N VAL A 224 1.14 20.47 15.22
CA VAL A 224 1.97 19.31 14.85
C VAL A 224 3.23 19.77 14.13
N GLU A 225 4.38 19.45 14.68
CA GLU A 225 5.69 19.61 14.04
C GLU A 225 6.32 18.27 13.73
N THR A 226 7.13 18.22 12.67
CA THR A 226 7.91 17.05 12.28
C THR A 226 9.37 17.41 12.08
N ASP A 227 10.30 16.53 12.37
CA ASP A 227 11.72 16.76 12.08
C ASP A 227 12.00 16.72 10.58
N VAL A 228 11.45 15.72 9.89
CA VAL A 228 11.56 15.55 8.43
C VAL A 228 10.24 15.86 7.75
N SER A 229 10.32 16.15 6.45
CA SER A 229 9.12 16.40 5.64
C SER A 229 8.30 15.14 5.43
N ILE A 230 6.98 15.31 5.20
CA ILE A 230 6.07 14.23 4.83
C ILE A 230 5.29 14.67 3.61
N ARG A 231 5.31 13.88 2.54
CA ARG A 231 4.53 14.09 1.33
C ARG A 231 3.32 13.17 1.32
N PHE A 232 2.15 13.73 1.07
CA PHE A 232 0.89 13.03 0.89
C PHE A 232 0.56 13.09 -0.61
N ALA A 233 0.75 11.97 -1.30
CA ALA A 233 0.68 11.89 -2.76
C ALA A 233 -0.54 11.06 -3.19
N LEU A 234 -1.38 11.65 -4.05
CA LEU A 234 -2.55 11.02 -4.63
C LEU A 234 -2.24 10.77 -6.11
N TRP A 235 -1.76 9.55 -6.39
CA TRP A 235 -1.34 9.15 -7.71
C TRP A 235 -2.52 9.05 -8.67
N ASN A 236 -2.29 9.25 -9.93
CA ASN A 236 -3.31 9.08 -10.97
C ASN A 236 -2.82 8.11 -12.04
N ASN A 237 -3.75 7.43 -12.71
CA ASN A 237 -3.42 6.52 -13.80
C ASN A 237 -2.59 5.30 -13.32
N GLU A 238 -2.90 4.81 -12.12
CA GLU A 238 -2.38 3.55 -11.57
C GLU A 238 -2.86 2.37 -12.39
N GLU A 239 -4.17 2.33 -12.63
CA GLU A 239 -4.95 1.22 -13.21
C GLU A 239 -4.50 0.80 -14.63
N THR A 240 -3.76 1.66 -15.29
CA THR A 240 -3.22 1.39 -16.63
C THR A 240 -1.70 1.23 -16.65
N GLY A 241 -1.08 1.10 -15.46
CA GLY A 241 0.33 0.73 -15.33
C GLY A 241 1.19 1.63 -14.45
N LEU A 242 0.68 2.09 -13.31
CA LEU A 242 1.43 2.86 -12.31
C LEU A 242 2.01 4.16 -12.89
N ASN A 243 1.29 4.81 -13.80
CA ASN A 243 1.87 5.86 -14.64
C ASN A 243 2.13 7.15 -13.86
N GLY A 244 1.29 7.50 -12.90
CA GLY A 244 1.50 8.65 -12.03
C GLY A 244 2.79 8.52 -11.22
N ALA A 245 2.93 7.45 -10.46
CA ALA A 245 4.14 7.17 -9.69
C ALA A 245 5.40 7.18 -10.57
N ARG A 246 5.32 6.64 -11.79
CA ARG A 246 6.42 6.67 -12.77
C ARG A 246 6.73 8.08 -13.25
N ALA A 247 5.70 8.88 -13.54
CA ALA A 247 5.86 10.28 -13.97
C ALA A 247 6.51 11.12 -12.86
N TYR A 248 6.07 10.93 -11.62
CA TYR A 248 6.67 11.56 -10.45
C TYR A 248 8.16 11.22 -10.33
N ILE A 249 8.52 9.94 -10.38
CA ILE A 249 9.92 9.50 -10.32
C ILE A 249 10.74 10.12 -11.46
N ALA A 250 10.23 10.06 -12.70
CA ALA A 250 10.92 10.60 -13.86
C ALA A 250 11.22 12.10 -13.73
N GLN A 251 10.33 12.88 -13.13
CA GLN A 251 10.47 14.32 -12.97
C GLN A 251 11.23 14.74 -11.72
N ARG A 252 11.15 13.95 -10.64
CA ARG A 252 11.60 14.38 -9.31
C ARG A 252 12.85 13.68 -8.78
N GLN A 253 13.13 12.45 -9.23
CA GLN A 253 14.26 11.67 -8.70
C GLN A 253 15.60 12.41 -8.78
N ALA A 254 15.87 13.11 -9.88
CA ALA A 254 17.11 13.86 -10.07
C ALA A 254 17.20 15.15 -9.24
N LEU A 255 16.11 15.62 -8.66
CA LEU A 255 16.03 16.85 -7.85
C LEU A 255 16.23 16.59 -6.37
N GLN A 256 16.23 15.35 -5.93
CA GLN A 256 16.27 14.99 -4.51
C GLN A 256 17.40 15.64 -3.75
N GLY A 257 17.07 16.29 -2.62
CA GLY A 257 18.02 16.91 -1.70
C GLY A 257 18.76 18.12 -2.26
N LYS A 258 18.35 18.64 -3.41
CA LYS A 258 18.92 19.87 -3.98
C LYS A 258 18.15 21.08 -3.49
N GLU A 259 18.91 22.08 -3.01
CA GLU A 259 18.32 23.36 -2.66
C GLU A 259 18.04 24.21 -3.90
N ASP A 260 16.90 24.90 -3.88
CA ASP A 260 16.55 25.87 -4.90
C ASP A 260 15.86 27.09 -4.25
N PRO A 261 16.44 28.29 -4.29
CA PRO A 261 17.83 28.61 -4.73
C PRO A 261 18.91 27.97 -3.84
N PRO A 262 20.14 27.78 -4.33
CA PRO A 262 21.24 27.23 -3.53
C PRO A 262 21.43 27.99 -2.20
N ARG A 263 21.64 27.28 -1.10
CA ARG A 263 21.80 27.79 0.28
C ARG A 263 20.55 28.47 0.85
N SER A 264 19.39 28.23 0.27
CA SER A 264 18.11 28.79 0.75
C SER A 264 17.50 28.00 1.90
N GLY A 265 17.94 26.75 2.14
CA GLY A 265 17.24 25.79 3.01
C GLY A 265 15.92 25.27 2.43
N LYS A 266 15.59 25.64 1.19
CA LYS A 266 14.38 25.19 0.51
C LYS A 266 14.71 24.05 -0.43
N PHE A 267 13.98 22.94 -0.28
CA PHE A 267 14.14 21.73 -1.06
C PHE A 267 12.86 21.47 -1.85
N PRO A 268 12.77 21.84 -3.12
CA PRO A 268 11.61 21.53 -3.97
C PRO A 268 11.32 20.03 -3.99
N GLU A 269 12.39 19.19 -3.94
CA GLU A 269 12.29 17.76 -3.78
C GLU A 269 13.25 17.29 -2.66
N PRO A 270 12.76 17.12 -1.42
CA PRO A 270 13.56 16.54 -0.35
C PRO A 270 14.02 15.11 -0.70
N ARG A 271 15.13 14.66 -0.12
CA ARG A 271 15.62 13.29 -0.30
C ARG A 271 14.60 12.29 0.23
N TRP A 272 14.24 11.34 -0.58
CA TRP A 272 13.27 10.30 -0.23
C TRP A 272 13.88 9.29 0.75
N LEU A 273 13.24 9.08 1.88
CA LEU A 273 13.67 8.13 2.89
C LEU A 273 12.98 6.78 2.72
N ALA A 274 11.67 6.78 2.46
CA ALA A 274 10.88 5.61 2.14
C ALA A 274 9.56 6.02 1.47
N MET A 275 8.93 5.06 0.79
CA MET A 275 7.59 5.17 0.21
C MET A 275 6.65 4.17 0.88
N ILE A 276 5.49 4.63 1.31
CA ILE A 276 4.43 3.87 1.96
C ILE A 276 3.15 4.05 1.13
N GLN A 277 2.72 3.00 0.46
CA GLN A 277 1.51 2.99 -0.36
C GLN A 277 0.34 2.41 0.42
N HIS A 278 -0.86 2.93 0.15
CA HIS A 278 -2.12 2.38 0.64
C HIS A 278 -3.00 2.09 -0.56
N ASP A 279 -3.59 0.89 -0.61
CA ASP A 279 -4.33 0.47 -1.79
C ASP A 279 -5.29 -0.66 -1.39
N MET A 280 -6.60 -0.41 -1.52
CA MET A 280 -7.67 -1.31 -1.10
C MET A 280 -7.63 -1.65 0.40
N MET A 281 -8.25 -0.79 1.21
CA MET A 281 -8.18 -0.87 2.68
C MET A 281 -9.49 -1.28 3.35
N MET A 282 -10.53 -1.68 2.60
CA MET A 282 -11.87 -1.88 3.14
C MET A 282 -12.51 -3.17 2.66
N PHE A 283 -12.11 -4.32 3.13
CA PHE A 283 -12.91 -5.51 2.93
C PHE A 283 -12.80 -6.48 4.11
N ASP A 284 -13.73 -6.35 5.04
CA ASP A 284 -13.82 -7.19 6.24
C ASP A 284 -15.13 -7.99 6.31
N HIS A 285 -15.69 -8.35 5.16
CA HIS A 285 -16.83 -9.24 5.10
C HIS A 285 -16.40 -10.72 5.10
N GLY A 286 -17.27 -11.60 5.57
CA GLY A 286 -17.10 -13.04 5.43
C GLY A 286 -17.07 -13.47 3.96
N ALA A 287 -16.68 -14.71 3.73
CA ALA A 287 -16.72 -15.32 2.40
C ALA A 287 -18.16 -15.29 1.84
N PRO A 288 -18.34 -15.06 0.53
CA PRO A 288 -19.63 -15.20 -0.11
C PRO A 288 -20.19 -16.61 0.09
N GLY A 289 -21.47 -16.68 0.42
CA GLY A 289 -22.20 -17.93 0.46
C GLY A 289 -22.39 -18.56 -0.93
N PRO A 290 -23.01 -19.76 -0.99
CA PRO A 290 -23.33 -20.41 -2.26
C PRO A 290 -24.24 -19.58 -3.18
N ASP A 291 -25.00 -18.63 -2.60
CA ASP A 291 -25.88 -17.68 -3.29
C ASP A 291 -25.12 -16.44 -3.81
N GLY A 292 -23.81 -16.37 -3.60
CA GLY A 292 -22.96 -15.24 -3.99
C GLY A 292 -23.07 -14.01 -3.09
N LYS A 293 -23.84 -14.09 -1.99
CA LYS A 293 -23.96 -12.98 -1.03
C LYS A 293 -22.82 -13.00 -0.04
N VAL A 294 -22.23 -11.83 0.19
CA VAL A 294 -21.16 -11.65 1.17
C VAL A 294 -21.77 -11.61 2.57
N SER A 295 -21.18 -12.35 3.51
CA SER A 295 -21.59 -12.30 4.91
C SER A 295 -21.27 -10.92 5.51
N PRO A 296 -22.15 -10.32 6.31
CA PRO A 296 -21.85 -9.09 7.04
C PRO A 296 -20.94 -9.33 8.25
N GLU A 297 -20.57 -10.57 8.53
CA GLU A 297 -19.70 -10.91 9.65
C GLU A 297 -18.25 -10.65 9.32
N GLN A 298 -17.51 -10.18 10.32
CA GLN A 298 -16.06 -9.98 10.21
C GLN A 298 -15.35 -11.28 9.80
N ARG A 299 -14.42 -11.17 8.88
CA ARG A 299 -13.56 -12.30 8.50
C ARG A 299 -12.53 -12.59 9.60
N ARG A 300 -12.30 -13.86 9.86
CA ARG A 300 -11.31 -14.29 10.86
C ARG A 300 -9.88 -13.90 10.51
N GLU A 301 -9.61 -13.80 9.21
CA GLU A 301 -8.32 -13.45 8.62
C GLU A 301 -8.19 -11.97 8.29
N ALA A 302 -9.19 -11.13 8.64
CA ALA A 302 -9.10 -9.70 8.39
C ALA A 302 -7.93 -9.09 9.15
N ASP A 303 -7.00 -8.49 8.43
CA ASP A 303 -5.81 -7.84 8.96
C ASP A 303 -5.37 -6.64 8.10
N VAL A 304 -4.44 -5.86 8.64
CA VAL A 304 -3.68 -4.87 7.87
C VAL A 304 -2.45 -5.57 7.31
N ASN A 305 -2.50 -5.94 6.05
CA ASN A 305 -1.37 -6.60 5.41
C ASN A 305 -0.32 -5.57 4.96
N ILE A 306 0.90 -5.73 5.46
CA ILE A 306 2.05 -4.86 5.16
C ILE A 306 3.01 -5.64 4.27
N GLU A 307 3.07 -5.26 3.00
CA GLU A 307 3.83 -5.96 1.97
C GLU A 307 5.12 -5.20 1.62
N PHE A 308 6.19 -5.94 1.33
CA PHE A 308 7.41 -5.43 0.72
C PHE A 308 7.89 -6.35 -0.40
N ALA A 309 8.73 -5.84 -1.30
CA ALA A 309 9.26 -6.66 -2.39
C ALA A 309 10.55 -7.37 -1.96
N GLY A 310 10.47 -8.64 -1.59
CA GLY A 310 11.60 -9.45 -1.14
C GLY A 310 12.72 -9.63 -2.18
N SER A 311 12.46 -9.30 -3.45
CA SER A 311 13.45 -9.34 -4.55
C SER A 311 14.02 -7.97 -4.92
N SER A 312 13.60 -6.89 -4.25
CA SER A 312 14.06 -5.53 -4.54
C SER A 312 15.48 -5.27 -4.01
N LYS A 313 16.11 -4.20 -4.51
CA LYS A 313 17.44 -3.78 -4.03
C LYS A 313 17.43 -3.35 -2.55
N PHE A 314 16.28 -2.87 -2.07
CA PHE A 314 16.08 -2.40 -0.70
C PHE A 314 15.22 -3.36 0.13
N ALA A 315 15.23 -4.66 -0.21
CA ALA A 315 14.38 -5.65 0.46
C ALA A 315 14.61 -5.72 1.97
N ALA A 316 15.86 -5.63 2.44
CA ALA A 316 16.18 -5.69 3.86
C ALA A 316 15.67 -4.47 4.63
N GLU A 317 15.88 -3.26 4.08
CA GLU A 317 15.40 -2.01 4.66
C GLU A 317 13.86 -1.93 4.62
N ALA A 318 13.25 -2.38 3.52
CA ALA A 318 11.80 -2.44 3.39
C ALA A 318 11.18 -3.45 4.36
N ALA A 319 11.80 -4.62 4.56
CA ALA A 319 11.39 -5.56 5.60
C ALA A 319 11.49 -4.94 7.00
N GLY A 320 12.60 -4.26 7.31
CA GLY A 320 12.77 -3.54 8.57
C GLY A 320 11.67 -2.50 8.81
N LEU A 321 11.31 -1.74 7.76
CA LEU A 321 10.22 -0.77 7.77
C LEU A 321 8.86 -1.45 7.99
N ALA A 322 8.56 -2.54 7.27
CA ALA A 322 7.31 -3.28 7.42
C ALA A 322 7.12 -3.82 8.84
N TRP A 323 8.16 -4.38 9.43
CA TRP A 323 8.14 -4.83 10.83
C TRP A 323 8.03 -3.69 11.83
N PHE A 324 8.56 -2.50 11.52
CA PHE A 324 8.36 -1.31 12.32
C PHE A 324 6.89 -0.88 12.32
N PHE A 325 6.23 -0.87 11.16
CA PHE A 325 4.81 -0.61 11.02
C PHE A 325 3.96 -1.64 11.77
N ARG A 326 4.32 -2.93 11.68
CA ARG A 326 3.66 -3.98 12.47
C ARG A 326 3.69 -3.67 13.98
N ARG A 327 4.85 -3.30 14.52
CA ARG A 327 4.96 -2.93 15.94
C ARG A 327 4.15 -1.67 16.29
N ALA A 328 4.02 -0.73 15.36
CA ALA A 328 3.15 0.42 15.55
C ALA A 328 1.67 0.01 15.59
N ASN A 329 1.24 -0.92 14.74
CA ASN A 329 -0.09 -1.52 14.80
C ASN A 329 -0.35 -2.18 16.16
N ASP A 330 0.52 -3.08 16.60
CA ASP A 330 0.39 -3.82 17.86
C ASP A 330 0.21 -2.88 19.07
N ARG A 331 0.72 -1.65 19.00
CA ARG A 331 0.68 -0.68 20.11
C ARG A 331 -0.43 0.36 20.02
N TYR A 332 -0.80 0.79 18.83
CA TYR A 332 -1.64 1.97 18.62
C TYR A 332 -2.88 1.74 17.77
N ALA A 333 -2.99 0.60 17.09
CA ALA A 333 -4.05 0.30 16.13
C ALA A 333 -4.53 -1.14 16.32
N THR A 334 -5.15 -1.42 17.47
CA THR A 334 -5.38 -2.78 17.97
C THR A 334 -6.70 -3.42 17.54
N ASP A 335 -7.53 -2.72 16.76
CA ASP A 335 -8.83 -3.26 16.31
C ASP A 335 -8.65 -4.40 15.31
N TYR A 336 -7.56 -4.34 14.50
CA TYR A 336 -7.16 -5.39 13.57
C TYR A 336 -5.66 -5.68 13.70
N PRO A 337 -5.26 -6.95 13.65
CA PRO A 337 -3.84 -7.30 13.65
C PRO A 337 -3.18 -6.84 12.35
N ALA A 338 -1.86 -6.74 12.35
CA ALA A 338 -1.10 -6.56 11.13
C ALA A 338 -0.29 -7.80 10.78
N ALA A 339 -0.25 -8.16 9.52
CA ALA A 339 0.63 -9.19 8.96
C ALA A 339 1.74 -8.56 8.12
N VAL A 340 2.89 -9.22 7.99
CA VAL A 340 4.00 -8.76 7.15
C VAL A 340 4.31 -9.83 6.11
N GLY A 341 4.30 -9.43 4.83
CA GLY A 341 4.57 -10.31 3.69
C GLY A 341 5.68 -9.80 2.79
N ASP A 342 6.43 -10.72 2.15
CA ASP A 342 7.55 -10.44 1.26
C ASP A 342 7.16 -10.35 -0.23
N ARG A 343 5.86 -10.27 -0.51
CA ARG A 343 5.31 -10.26 -1.86
C ARG A 343 4.43 -9.05 -2.10
N MET A 344 5.06 -7.91 -2.26
CA MET A 344 4.37 -6.68 -2.63
C MET A 344 3.65 -6.86 -3.96
N SER A 345 2.36 -6.61 -3.98
CA SER A 345 1.54 -6.68 -5.18
C SER A 345 1.74 -5.46 -6.07
N ASN A 346 1.20 -5.53 -7.30
CA ASN A 346 1.28 -4.45 -8.27
C ASN A 346 0.48 -3.24 -7.78
N THR A 347 1.20 -2.20 -7.37
CA THR A 347 0.67 -0.88 -6.97
C THR A 347 1.80 0.16 -7.03
N ASP A 348 1.52 1.42 -6.74
CA ASP A 348 2.43 2.56 -6.94
C ASP A 348 3.72 2.53 -6.11
N SER A 349 3.82 1.68 -5.09
CA SER A 349 5.10 1.39 -4.43
C SER A 349 6.09 0.64 -5.34
N GLY A 350 5.58 -0.09 -6.35
CA GLY A 350 6.39 -0.88 -7.26
C GLY A 350 7.50 -0.11 -7.98
N PRO A 351 7.22 1.04 -8.61
CA PRO A 351 8.25 1.86 -9.24
C PRO A 351 9.36 2.36 -8.30
N PHE A 352 9.09 2.47 -6.99
CA PHE A 352 10.04 2.95 -5.99
C PHE A 352 10.94 1.86 -5.41
N GLN A 353 10.54 0.59 -5.46
CA GLN A 353 11.15 -0.52 -4.71
C GLN A 353 12.66 -0.72 -4.94
N ASP A 354 13.19 -0.33 -6.11
CA ASP A 354 14.61 -0.43 -6.45
C ASP A 354 15.35 0.91 -6.33
N ILE A 355 14.67 1.95 -5.81
CA ILE A 355 15.19 3.32 -5.62
C ILE A 355 15.34 3.64 -4.14
N ILE A 356 14.35 3.28 -3.33
CA ILE A 356 14.26 3.49 -1.87
C ILE A 356 13.51 2.32 -1.23
N PRO A 357 13.57 2.14 0.09
CA PRO A 357 12.68 1.23 0.80
C PRO A 357 11.21 1.58 0.51
N ALA A 358 10.44 0.60 0.05
CA ALA A 358 9.03 0.78 -0.29
C ALA A 358 8.18 -0.36 0.28
N ILE A 359 7.06 -0.01 0.88
CA ILE A 359 6.05 -0.93 1.41
C ILE A 359 4.66 -0.55 0.93
N SER A 360 3.75 -1.51 0.94
CA SER A 360 2.32 -1.29 0.70
C SER A 360 1.51 -1.80 1.88
N LEU A 361 0.50 -1.04 2.29
CA LEU A 361 -0.55 -1.51 3.18
C LEU A 361 -1.78 -1.85 2.35
N ARG A 362 -2.39 -2.99 2.66
CA ARG A 362 -3.59 -3.50 1.99
C ARG A 362 -4.51 -4.18 2.99
N GLU A 363 -5.75 -4.36 2.60
CA GLU A 363 -6.65 -5.29 3.25
C GLU A 363 -6.22 -6.72 2.96
N ASN A 364 -5.89 -7.50 3.94
CA ASN A 364 -5.60 -8.93 3.85
C ASN A 364 -4.49 -9.32 2.86
N GLU A 365 -3.84 -10.43 3.14
CA GLU A 365 -2.89 -11.02 2.22
C GLU A 365 -3.54 -11.49 0.93
N ARG A 366 -2.92 -11.16 -0.20
CA ARG A 366 -3.29 -11.69 -1.52
C ARG A 366 -2.62 -13.04 -1.80
N LEU A 367 -2.21 -13.76 -0.76
CA LEU A 367 -1.50 -15.00 -0.91
C LEU A 367 -2.43 -16.18 -1.18
N ARG A 368 -1.84 -17.14 -1.85
CA ARG A 368 -2.49 -18.37 -2.34
C ARG A 368 -3.24 -19.16 -1.27
N ASP A 369 -2.84 -19.05 -0.01
CA ASP A 369 -3.34 -19.89 1.08
C ASP A 369 -4.48 -19.24 1.86
N ILE A 370 -4.72 -17.93 1.68
CA ILE A 370 -5.86 -17.21 2.24
C ILE A 370 -6.96 -17.19 1.18
N GLY A 371 -7.80 -18.18 1.22
CA GLY A 371 -8.76 -18.46 0.16
C GLY A 371 -9.83 -17.42 -0.09
N THR A 372 -9.99 -16.44 0.81
CA THR A 372 -11.01 -15.40 0.76
C THR A 372 -10.42 -14.01 0.73
N GLY A 373 -9.10 -13.87 0.50
CA GLY A 373 -8.35 -12.64 0.61
C GLY A 373 -8.66 -11.56 -0.43
N TRP A 374 -9.43 -11.86 -1.50
CA TRP A 374 -9.78 -10.86 -2.50
C TRP A 374 -11.13 -10.25 -2.22
N ASP A 375 -11.21 -8.91 -2.30
CA ASP A 375 -12.46 -8.20 -2.41
C ASP A 375 -13.17 -8.59 -3.73
N PRO A 376 -14.35 -9.23 -3.68
CA PRO A 376 -15.09 -9.57 -4.89
C PRO A 376 -15.62 -8.34 -5.63
N GLN A 377 -15.58 -7.16 -5.02
CA GLN A 377 -16.00 -5.90 -5.60
C GLN A 377 -14.90 -5.24 -6.45
N TRP A 378 -13.65 -5.69 -6.29
CA TRP A 378 -12.50 -5.17 -7.01
C TRP A 378 -12.73 -5.12 -8.51
N HIS A 379 -12.62 -3.92 -9.09
CA HIS A 379 -12.88 -3.62 -10.50
C HIS A 379 -14.30 -4.01 -10.98
N GLN A 380 -15.29 -4.01 -10.08
CA GLN A 380 -16.66 -4.38 -10.38
C GLN A 380 -17.63 -3.21 -10.21
N PRO A 381 -18.82 -3.28 -10.84
CA PRO A 381 -19.89 -2.29 -10.64
C PRO A 381 -20.36 -2.15 -9.18
N THR A 382 -20.05 -3.12 -8.37
CA THR A 382 -20.41 -3.21 -6.96
C THR A 382 -19.39 -2.56 -6.02
N ASP A 383 -18.25 -2.08 -6.53
CA ASP A 383 -17.33 -1.26 -5.73
C ASP A 383 -17.92 0.15 -5.57
N VAL A 384 -18.90 0.25 -4.68
CA VAL A 384 -19.63 1.47 -4.33
C VAL A 384 -19.67 1.63 -2.82
N TYR A 385 -19.83 2.87 -2.34
CA TYR A 385 -19.83 3.18 -0.92
C TYR A 385 -20.80 2.31 -0.09
N GLU A 386 -21.98 2.07 -0.63
CA GLU A 386 -23.07 1.35 0.02
C GLU A 386 -22.82 -0.16 0.16
N THR A 387 -21.82 -0.67 -0.50
CA THR A 387 -21.40 -2.09 -0.38
C THR A 387 -20.69 -2.35 0.95
N TYR A 388 -20.00 -1.34 1.46
CA TYR A 388 -19.13 -1.48 2.62
C TYR A 388 -19.85 -1.10 3.92
N SER A 389 -19.57 -1.86 4.97
CA SER A 389 -20.12 -1.68 6.31
C SER A 389 -19.16 -0.91 7.22
N ASP A 390 -19.61 -0.58 8.42
CA ASP A 390 -18.75 0.03 9.43
C ASP A 390 -17.51 -0.81 9.79
N LYS A 391 -17.58 -2.14 9.66
CA LYS A 391 -16.43 -3.02 9.89
C LYS A 391 -15.34 -2.77 8.84
N ASP A 392 -15.74 -2.65 7.58
CA ASP A 392 -14.83 -2.38 6.46
C ASP A 392 -14.14 -1.02 6.64
N PHE A 393 -14.91 0.01 6.96
CA PHE A 393 -14.35 1.35 7.23
C PHE A 393 -13.43 1.37 8.45
N ARG A 394 -13.71 0.55 9.49
CA ARG A 394 -12.83 0.42 10.66
C ARG A 394 -11.51 -0.25 10.32
N LEU A 395 -11.49 -1.22 9.41
CA LEU A 395 -10.24 -1.81 8.92
C LEU A 395 -9.36 -0.74 8.26
N GLY A 396 -9.95 0.10 7.38
CA GLY A 396 -9.24 1.23 6.77
C GLY A 396 -8.74 2.26 7.78
N LEU A 397 -9.56 2.59 8.78
CA LEU A 397 -9.14 3.48 9.86
C LEU A 397 -7.99 2.89 10.69
N ASN A 398 -8.02 1.58 10.94
CA ASN A 398 -6.94 0.88 11.66
C ASN A 398 -5.61 0.93 10.88
N ALA A 399 -5.67 0.82 9.55
CA ALA A 399 -4.50 1.03 8.70
C ALA A 399 -3.98 2.47 8.76
N ALA A 400 -4.90 3.47 8.81
CA ALA A 400 -4.53 4.87 9.03
C ALA A 400 -3.85 5.08 10.38
N GLN A 401 -4.37 4.48 11.45
CA GLN A 401 -3.77 4.51 12.78
C GLN A 401 -2.38 3.89 12.80
N THR A 402 -2.21 2.75 12.12
CA THR A 402 -0.92 2.06 11.96
C THR A 402 0.10 2.98 11.29
N THR A 403 -0.26 3.56 10.16
CA THR A 403 0.61 4.45 9.39
C THR A 403 0.92 5.73 10.15
N LEU A 404 -0.10 6.37 10.74
CA LEU A 404 0.11 7.57 11.54
C LEU A 404 1.11 7.33 12.66
N ALA A 405 0.90 6.27 13.44
CA ALA A 405 1.76 5.94 14.56
C ALA A 405 3.20 5.62 14.14
N ALA A 406 3.38 4.87 13.05
CA ALA A 406 4.71 4.55 12.53
C ALA A 406 5.42 5.81 12.01
N VAL A 407 4.74 6.59 11.16
CA VAL A 407 5.34 7.78 10.53
C VAL A 407 5.57 8.89 11.54
N ALA A 408 4.71 9.07 12.54
CA ALA A 408 4.94 10.03 13.63
C ALA A 408 6.24 9.75 14.38
N GLN A 409 6.55 8.48 14.64
CA GLN A 409 7.81 8.08 15.26
C GLN A 409 9.00 8.32 14.31
N LEU A 410 8.89 7.88 13.06
CA LEU A 410 9.97 8.03 12.07
C LEU A 410 10.24 9.49 11.72
N ALA A 411 9.22 10.32 11.67
CA ALA A 411 9.33 11.73 11.34
C ALA A 411 9.68 12.63 12.54
N GLY A 412 9.79 12.07 13.75
CA GLY A 412 10.11 12.85 14.95
C GLY A 412 9.06 13.89 15.30
N VAL A 413 7.77 13.46 15.33
CA VAL A 413 6.66 14.37 15.61
C VAL A 413 6.73 14.97 17.01
N ARG A 414 6.46 16.24 17.13
CA ARG A 414 6.24 16.98 18.37
C ARG A 414 4.90 17.72 18.32
N LEU A 415 4.22 17.76 19.48
CA LEU A 415 3.03 18.59 19.66
C LEU A 415 3.44 19.88 20.38
N ARG A 416 3.14 21.02 19.77
CA ARG A 416 3.24 22.30 20.45
C ARG A 416 2.16 22.40 21.53
N LYS A 417 2.54 22.98 22.65
CA LYS A 417 1.59 23.33 23.73
C LYS A 417 0.82 24.56 23.38
#